data_ec4a905ba4e05715bb976647ccaa3d93
#
_entry.id   ec4a905ba4e05715bb976647ccaa3d93
#
_cell.length_a   1.000
_cell.length_b   1.000
_cell.length_c   1.000
_cell.angle_alpha   90.00
_cell.angle_beta   90.00
_cell.angle_gamma   90.00
#
_symmetry.space_group_name_H-M   'P 1'
#
loop_
_entity.id
_entity.type
_entity.pdbx_description
1 polymer ?
#
loop_
_entity_poly.entity_id
_entity_poly.type
_entity_poly.pdbx_seq_one_letter_code
_entity_poly.pdbx_strand_id
1 'polypeptide(L)'
;MDNNLIAKWRAERDRKALLALADGSVFHGVAFGETIDRCGEVVFNTGMCGYQEILTDPSYAGQFVTLTTAEVGNYGINPEDVESRGLFLSGLVIGDLTEPSNFRSTDSLDAYLKANGVPGIYGVDTRALTIHLREHGNQKAYLCLSGALSEEEAVAKAKAWEGLDGQDYAAKVSCKGSYAYPSTSTSFLHLICYDFGIKTNILRSLGKFARVTVVPAKTSAADVLAMKPDGVFLSNGPADPAALPYAIENIRTLLGKVPIFGICLGHQLLSLACGAKTGRLKFGHHGCNHPVRNLATGKVEITSQNHNFAVLPDSVPDCLEVTHVNLNDGSIEGVRHRTLPAFSVQYHPESCPGPHDSEYLFEKFRKLMVKSEK
;
A
#
# COMPACT_ATOMS: atom_id res chain seq x y z
N MET A 1 -42.27 -5.49 15.67
CA MET A 1 -40.83 -5.38 15.88
C MET A 1 -40.60 -5.06 17.35
N ASP A 2 -39.70 -5.83 17.96
CA ASP A 2 -39.39 -5.64 19.40
C ASP A 2 -38.72 -4.27 19.61
N ASN A 3 -39.32 -3.44 20.46
CA ASN A 3 -38.83 -2.10 20.79
C ASN A 3 -37.37 -2.14 21.34
N ASN A 4 -36.98 -3.24 21.99
CA ASN A 4 -35.64 -3.49 22.47
C ASN A 4 -34.64 -3.67 21.31
N LEU A 5 -35.06 -4.35 20.25
CA LEU A 5 -34.23 -4.57 19.06
C LEU A 5 -33.95 -3.24 18.32
N ILE A 6 -35.00 -2.40 18.21
CA ILE A 6 -34.88 -1.08 17.58
C ILE A 6 -34.00 -0.14 18.43
N ALA A 7 -34.17 -0.17 19.77
CA ALA A 7 -33.37 0.64 20.70
C ALA A 7 -31.87 0.20 20.64
N LYS A 8 -31.59 -1.11 20.64
CA LYS A 8 -30.25 -1.65 20.52
C LYS A 8 -29.62 -1.29 19.16
N TRP A 9 -30.39 -1.41 18.09
CA TRP A 9 -29.93 -1.05 16.74
C TRP A 9 -29.64 0.46 16.62
N ARG A 10 -30.49 1.34 17.22
CA ARG A 10 -30.20 2.78 17.28
C ARG A 10 -28.95 3.09 18.11
N ALA A 11 -28.78 2.48 19.27
CA ALA A 11 -27.64 2.69 20.14
C ALA A 11 -26.33 2.24 19.49
N GLU A 12 -26.34 1.20 18.67
CA GLU A 12 -25.18 0.75 17.91
C GLU A 12 -24.87 1.66 16.72
N ARG A 13 -25.89 2.23 16.07
CA ARG A 13 -25.79 3.14 14.93
C ARG A 13 -25.40 4.57 15.32
N ASP A 14 -25.71 5.01 16.53
CA ASP A 14 -25.49 6.38 17.00
C ASP A 14 -24.24 6.51 17.89
N ARG A 15 -23.31 5.54 17.83
CA ARG A 15 -22.05 5.62 18.59
C ARG A 15 -21.19 6.76 18.09
N LYS A 16 -21.15 7.86 18.85
CA LYS A 16 -20.30 9.00 18.54
C LYS A 16 -18.83 8.60 18.51
N ALA A 17 -18.12 9.04 17.49
CA ALA A 17 -16.70 8.86 17.31
C ALA A 17 -16.04 10.18 16.93
N LEU A 18 -14.75 10.30 17.22
CA LEU A 18 -13.95 11.43 16.77
C LEU A 18 -12.59 10.97 16.25
N LEU A 19 -12.13 11.65 15.22
CA LEU A 19 -10.76 11.57 14.69
C LEU A 19 -10.05 12.88 15.03
N ALA A 20 -9.11 12.82 15.97
CA ALA A 20 -8.31 13.95 16.39
C ALA A 20 -6.94 13.96 15.69
N LEU A 21 -6.56 15.05 15.05
CA LEU A 21 -5.27 15.23 14.39
C LEU A 21 -4.26 15.88 15.36
N ALA A 22 -2.98 15.63 15.12
CA ALA A 22 -1.93 16.17 15.97
C ALA A 22 -1.79 17.69 15.89
N ASP A 23 -2.29 18.34 14.85
CA ASP A 23 -2.31 19.81 14.73
C ASP A 23 -3.42 20.48 15.55
N GLY A 24 -4.36 19.70 16.10
CA GLY A 24 -5.48 20.15 16.91
C GLY A 24 -6.83 20.09 16.22
N SER A 25 -6.85 19.76 14.92
CA SER A 25 -8.12 19.60 14.18
C SER A 25 -8.85 18.33 14.62
N VAL A 26 -10.19 18.42 14.75
CA VAL A 26 -11.04 17.29 15.16
C VAL A 26 -12.17 17.11 14.16
N PHE A 27 -12.41 15.87 13.76
CA PHE A 27 -13.51 15.48 12.89
C PHE A 27 -14.43 14.50 13.63
N HIS A 28 -15.72 14.83 13.67
CA HIS A 28 -16.74 14.01 14.32
C HIS A 28 -17.42 13.09 13.32
N GLY A 29 -17.92 11.97 13.81
CA GLY A 29 -18.68 11.00 13.03
C GLY A 29 -19.30 9.93 13.91
N VAL A 30 -19.58 8.80 13.30
CA VAL A 30 -20.21 7.63 13.92
C VAL A 30 -19.29 6.42 13.78
N ALA A 31 -19.14 5.65 14.85
CA ALA A 31 -18.28 4.46 14.88
C ALA A 31 -18.89 3.29 14.11
N PHE A 32 -18.07 2.57 13.38
CA PHE A 32 -18.39 1.27 12.79
C PHE A 32 -17.15 0.35 12.81
N GLY A 33 -17.32 -0.91 12.42
CA GLY A 33 -16.24 -1.89 12.56
C GLY A 33 -15.98 -2.23 14.04
N GLU A 34 -14.73 -2.52 14.39
CA GLU A 34 -14.35 -2.87 15.76
C GLU A 34 -14.32 -1.63 16.66
N THR A 35 -14.81 -1.79 17.90
CA THR A 35 -14.89 -0.69 18.88
C THR A 35 -13.59 -0.60 19.69
N ILE A 36 -12.52 -0.16 19.05
CA ILE A 36 -11.20 0.06 19.67
C ILE A 36 -10.64 1.41 19.25
N ASP A 37 -9.96 2.06 20.18
CA ASP A 37 -9.24 3.29 19.90
C ASP A 37 -7.87 2.97 19.30
N ARG A 38 -7.41 3.79 18.34
CA ARG A 38 -6.10 3.59 17.69
C ARG A 38 -5.40 4.90 17.35
N CYS A 39 -4.06 4.82 17.30
CA CYS A 39 -3.22 5.81 16.63
C CYS A 39 -2.94 5.39 15.19
N GLY A 40 -2.67 6.37 14.33
CA GLY A 40 -2.26 6.14 12.95
C GLY A 40 -1.95 7.44 12.24
N GLU A 41 -1.40 7.33 11.04
CA GLU A 41 -1.22 8.48 10.14
C GLU A 41 -2.42 8.57 9.19
N VAL A 42 -3.03 9.74 9.09
CA VAL A 42 -4.16 9.94 8.17
C VAL A 42 -3.64 10.23 6.77
N VAL A 43 -4.08 9.41 5.82
CA VAL A 43 -3.91 9.60 4.38
C VAL A 43 -5.26 9.59 3.70
N PHE A 44 -5.35 10.11 2.48
CA PHE A 44 -6.57 10.01 1.68
C PHE A 44 -6.33 9.22 0.39
N ASN A 45 -7.34 8.54 -0.11
CA ASN A 45 -7.30 7.84 -1.39
C ASN A 45 -8.45 8.36 -2.28
N THR A 46 -8.11 8.73 -3.52
CA THR A 46 -9.05 9.29 -4.50
C THR A 46 -9.67 8.25 -5.44
N GLY A 47 -9.43 6.97 -5.20
CA GLY A 47 -10.05 5.88 -5.95
C GLY A 47 -11.58 5.89 -5.81
N MET A 48 -12.29 5.78 -6.94
CA MET A 48 -13.75 5.76 -6.98
C MET A 48 -14.34 4.38 -6.66
N CYS A 49 -13.51 3.33 -6.70
CA CYS A 49 -13.87 1.93 -6.43
C CYS A 49 -12.64 1.19 -5.90
N GLY A 50 -12.82 -0.07 -5.48
CA GLY A 50 -11.72 -0.90 -5.00
C GLY A 50 -11.42 -0.69 -3.51
N TYR A 51 -12.41 -0.33 -2.69
CA TYR A 51 -12.16 -0.13 -1.26
C TYR A 51 -11.69 -1.41 -0.57
N GLN A 52 -12.14 -2.60 -0.98
CA GLN A 52 -11.71 -3.85 -0.37
C GLN A 52 -10.23 -4.14 -0.66
N GLU A 53 -9.79 -3.92 -1.88
CA GLU A 53 -8.38 -4.03 -2.29
C GLU A 53 -7.53 -3.02 -1.53
N ILE A 54 -8.00 -1.78 -1.36
CA ILE A 54 -7.33 -0.74 -0.55
C ILE A 54 -7.20 -1.19 0.91
N LEU A 55 -8.28 -1.70 1.52
CA LEU A 55 -8.28 -2.16 2.91
C LEU A 55 -7.33 -3.33 3.15
N THR A 56 -7.16 -4.18 2.16
CA THR A 56 -6.34 -5.39 2.24
C THR A 56 -4.92 -5.22 1.70
N ASP A 57 -4.55 -4.01 1.24
CA ASP A 57 -3.18 -3.66 0.86
C ASP A 57 -2.32 -3.42 2.10
N PRO A 58 -1.28 -4.25 2.35
CA PRO A 58 -0.41 -4.09 3.51
C PRO A 58 0.38 -2.78 3.53
N SER A 59 0.49 -2.07 2.40
CA SER A 59 1.16 -0.77 2.32
C SER A 59 0.49 0.31 3.16
N TYR A 60 -0.77 0.12 3.56
CA TYR A 60 -1.47 1.00 4.50
C TYR A 60 -1.23 0.67 5.99
N ALA A 61 -0.30 -0.21 6.32
CA ALA A 61 -0.04 -0.55 7.72
C ALA A 61 0.32 0.69 8.56
N GLY A 62 -0.43 0.87 9.65
CA GLY A 62 -0.28 2.03 10.55
C GLY A 62 -0.99 3.30 10.07
N GLN A 63 -1.77 3.26 8.99
CA GLN A 63 -2.47 4.43 8.45
C GLN A 63 -3.98 4.35 8.65
N PHE A 64 -4.60 5.51 8.86
CA PHE A 64 -6.04 5.73 8.67
C PHE A 64 -6.26 6.12 7.22
N VAL A 65 -7.03 5.32 6.49
CA VAL A 65 -7.33 5.58 5.08
C VAL A 65 -8.64 6.35 4.98
N THR A 66 -8.57 7.58 4.48
CA THR A 66 -9.75 8.38 4.16
C THR A 66 -10.13 8.14 2.71
N LEU A 67 -11.31 7.57 2.44
CA LEU A 67 -11.83 7.42 1.10
C LEU A 67 -12.61 8.67 0.69
N THR A 68 -12.26 9.27 -0.45
CA THR A 68 -12.92 10.49 -0.95
C THR A 68 -14.21 10.22 -1.71
N THR A 69 -14.48 8.96 -2.08
CA THR A 69 -15.76 8.56 -2.68
C THR A 69 -16.90 8.75 -1.68
N ALA A 70 -18.07 9.16 -2.16
CA ALA A 70 -19.18 9.56 -1.31
C ALA A 70 -19.76 8.38 -0.50
N GLU A 71 -19.96 7.24 -1.16
CA GLU A 71 -20.59 6.05 -0.60
C GLU A 71 -19.62 4.87 -0.58
N VAL A 72 -19.46 4.22 0.56
CA VAL A 72 -18.54 3.09 0.75
C VAL A 72 -19.30 1.93 1.41
N GLY A 73 -19.07 0.71 0.93
CA GLY A 73 -19.77 -0.49 1.37
C GLY A 73 -20.81 -1.00 0.37
N ASN A 74 -21.18 -0.20 -0.62
CA ASN A 74 -22.27 -0.44 -1.58
C ASN A 74 -22.13 -1.74 -2.39
N TYR A 75 -20.94 -2.25 -2.67
CA TYR A 75 -20.75 -3.56 -3.32
C TYR A 75 -20.33 -4.69 -2.36
N GLY A 76 -20.30 -4.39 -1.05
CA GLY A 76 -19.99 -5.38 0.00
C GLY A 76 -18.55 -5.85 -0.02
N ILE A 77 -18.35 -7.02 0.55
CA ILE A 77 -17.07 -7.75 0.63
C ILE A 77 -17.21 -9.09 -0.08
N ASN A 78 -16.15 -9.54 -0.74
CA ASN A 78 -16.08 -10.86 -1.36
C ASN A 78 -14.66 -11.46 -1.22
N PRO A 79 -14.50 -12.79 -1.29
CA PRO A 79 -13.20 -13.43 -1.10
C PRO A 79 -12.20 -13.25 -2.25
N GLU A 80 -12.64 -12.80 -3.43
CA GLU A 80 -11.79 -12.69 -4.63
C GLU A 80 -10.97 -11.41 -4.67
N ASP A 81 -11.53 -10.32 -4.09
CA ASP A 81 -10.95 -8.97 -4.13
C ASP A 81 -10.00 -8.71 -2.93
N VAL A 82 -9.52 -9.77 -2.28
CA VAL A 82 -8.57 -9.70 -1.15
C VAL A 82 -7.14 -9.67 -1.68
N GLU A 83 -6.38 -8.64 -1.28
CA GLU A 83 -5.01 -8.41 -1.75
C GLU A 83 -3.92 -8.89 -0.76
N SER A 84 -4.29 -9.37 0.43
CA SER A 84 -3.33 -9.98 1.36
C SER A 84 -4.01 -10.86 2.42
N ARG A 85 -3.21 -11.44 3.32
CA ARG A 85 -3.67 -12.34 4.38
C ARG A 85 -4.51 -11.69 5.50
N GLY A 86 -4.71 -10.37 5.48
CA GLY A 86 -5.45 -9.65 6.50
C GLY A 86 -5.44 -8.14 6.31
N LEU A 87 -6.05 -7.42 7.24
CA LEU A 87 -6.08 -5.97 7.26
C LEU A 87 -4.96 -5.43 8.17
N PHE A 88 -4.18 -4.49 7.65
CA PHE A 88 -3.03 -3.91 8.37
C PHE A 88 -3.18 -2.43 8.67
N LEU A 89 -4.18 -1.76 8.09
CA LEU A 89 -4.47 -0.35 8.33
C LEU A 89 -4.88 -0.11 9.79
N SER A 90 -4.67 1.11 10.27
CA SER A 90 -5.09 1.53 11.61
C SER A 90 -6.61 1.75 11.70
N GLY A 91 -7.27 2.11 10.60
CA GLY A 91 -8.71 2.30 10.54
C GLY A 91 -9.17 2.94 9.24
N LEU A 92 -10.48 3.02 9.08
CA LEU A 92 -11.14 3.55 7.88
C LEU A 92 -11.94 4.82 8.21
N VAL A 93 -11.80 5.86 7.38
CA VAL A 93 -12.53 7.13 7.48
C VAL A 93 -13.33 7.35 6.21
N ILE A 94 -14.66 7.50 6.31
CA ILE A 94 -15.55 7.61 5.15
C ILE A 94 -16.64 8.65 5.34
N GLY A 95 -17.20 9.11 4.22
CA GLY A 95 -18.36 10.01 4.21
C GLY A 95 -19.62 9.29 4.62
N ASP A 96 -20.02 8.28 3.87
CA ASP A 96 -21.23 7.52 4.13
C ASP A 96 -21.01 6.01 4.07
N LEU A 97 -21.61 5.27 5.00
CA LEU A 97 -21.57 3.81 5.07
C LEU A 97 -22.85 3.24 4.48
N THR A 98 -22.73 2.50 3.40
CA THR A 98 -23.86 1.98 2.63
C THR A 98 -24.01 0.46 2.82
N GLU A 99 -25.25 0.00 2.89
CA GLU A 99 -25.57 -1.43 2.87
C GLU A 99 -25.23 -2.03 1.50
N PRO A 100 -24.69 -3.28 1.45
CA PRO A 100 -24.32 -3.90 0.22
C PRO A 100 -25.53 -4.25 -0.67
N SER A 101 -25.44 -3.92 -1.96
CA SER A 101 -26.45 -4.18 -2.97
C SER A 101 -25.93 -4.94 -4.21
N ASN A 102 -24.72 -5.48 -4.14
CA ASN A 102 -24.06 -6.17 -5.24
C ASN A 102 -24.20 -7.70 -5.10
N PHE A 103 -24.43 -8.40 -6.22
CA PHE A 103 -24.60 -9.87 -6.23
C PHE A 103 -23.33 -10.64 -5.81
N ARG A 104 -22.13 -10.04 -5.91
CA ARG A 104 -20.86 -10.63 -5.44
C ARG A 104 -20.66 -10.51 -3.92
N SER A 105 -21.48 -9.70 -3.25
CA SER A 105 -21.32 -9.49 -1.83
C SER A 105 -21.61 -10.74 -1.03
N THR A 106 -20.66 -11.13 -0.17
CA THR A 106 -20.81 -12.21 0.81
C THR A 106 -20.91 -11.68 2.24
N ASP A 107 -20.51 -10.42 2.47
CA ASP A 107 -20.53 -9.79 3.78
C ASP A 107 -20.64 -8.27 3.64
N SER A 108 -21.00 -7.57 4.75
CA SER A 108 -20.98 -6.11 4.83
C SER A 108 -19.59 -5.60 5.21
N LEU A 109 -19.29 -4.35 4.85
CA LEU A 109 -18.04 -3.70 5.23
C LEU A 109 -17.88 -3.59 6.75
N ASP A 110 -18.96 -3.26 7.48
CA ASP A 110 -18.95 -3.18 8.94
C ASP A 110 -18.57 -4.52 9.59
N ALA A 111 -19.25 -5.60 9.20
CA ALA A 111 -18.97 -6.93 9.72
C ALA A 111 -17.54 -7.39 9.41
N TYR A 112 -17.04 -7.10 8.21
CA TYR A 112 -15.69 -7.46 7.78
C TYR A 112 -14.62 -6.73 8.61
N LEU A 113 -14.77 -5.42 8.81
CA LEU A 113 -13.85 -4.65 9.66
C LEU A 113 -13.85 -5.14 11.10
N LYS A 114 -15.04 -5.42 11.65
CA LYS A 114 -15.22 -5.95 13.00
C LYS A 114 -14.56 -7.32 13.17
N ALA A 115 -14.77 -8.23 12.24
CA ALA A 115 -14.15 -9.57 12.27
C ALA A 115 -12.62 -9.52 12.19
N ASN A 116 -12.06 -8.45 11.60
CA ASN A 116 -10.60 -8.25 11.47
C ASN A 116 -10.03 -7.28 12.52
N GLY A 117 -10.82 -6.85 13.50
CA GLY A 117 -10.36 -5.98 14.57
C GLY A 117 -9.96 -4.57 14.10
N VAL A 118 -10.58 -4.05 13.03
CA VAL A 118 -10.28 -2.73 12.46
C VAL A 118 -11.39 -1.74 12.78
N PRO A 119 -11.08 -0.57 13.36
CA PRO A 119 -12.05 0.47 13.64
C PRO A 119 -12.37 1.30 12.39
N GLY A 120 -13.55 1.89 12.34
CA GLY A 120 -13.96 2.83 11.32
C GLY A 120 -14.80 3.97 11.86
N ILE A 121 -14.80 5.09 11.15
CA ILE A 121 -15.63 6.26 11.40
C ILE A 121 -16.30 6.70 10.10
N TYR A 122 -17.62 6.89 10.11
CA TYR A 122 -18.38 7.43 8.98
C TYR A 122 -19.13 8.71 9.38
N GLY A 123 -19.72 9.41 8.40
CA GLY A 123 -20.34 10.72 8.62
C GLY A 123 -19.32 11.85 8.74
N VAL A 124 -18.06 11.60 8.34
CA VAL A 124 -16.97 12.60 8.35
C VAL A 124 -17.04 13.44 7.08
N ASP A 125 -16.82 14.76 7.21
CA ASP A 125 -16.55 15.59 6.03
C ASP A 125 -15.16 15.23 5.43
N THR A 126 -15.16 14.17 4.62
CA THR A 126 -13.93 13.66 3.98
C THR A 126 -13.35 14.65 2.98
N ARG A 127 -14.17 15.56 2.43
CA ARG A 127 -13.69 16.63 1.55
C ARG A 127 -12.91 17.68 2.35
N ALA A 128 -13.42 18.14 3.49
CA ALA A 128 -12.70 19.07 4.36
C ALA A 128 -11.39 18.45 4.87
N LEU A 129 -11.43 17.18 5.31
CA LEU A 129 -10.25 16.45 5.76
C LEU A 129 -9.21 16.31 4.63
N THR A 130 -9.61 15.97 3.41
CA THR A 130 -8.71 15.86 2.25
C THR A 130 -8.05 17.19 1.90
N ILE A 131 -8.81 18.29 1.91
CA ILE A 131 -8.28 19.62 1.67
C ILE A 131 -7.24 19.96 2.75
N HIS A 132 -7.58 19.71 4.01
CA HIS A 132 -6.69 19.92 5.15
C HIS A 132 -5.36 19.18 5.00
N LEU A 133 -5.38 17.88 4.66
CA LEU A 133 -4.18 17.07 4.43
C LEU A 133 -3.35 17.56 3.22
N ARG A 134 -3.98 18.03 2.15
CA ARG A 134 -3.27 18.63 1.02
C ARG A 134 -2.54 19.91 1.39
N GLU A 135 -3.13 20.72 2.25
CA GLU A 135 -2.57 22.01 2.67
C GLU A 135 -1.50 21.87 3.74
N HIS A 136 -1.67 20.92 4.67
CA HIS A 136 -0.80 20.79 5.86
C HIS A 136 0.08 19.53 5.85
N GLY A 137 -0.14 18.61 4.90
CA GLY A 137 0.53 17.30 4.84
C GLY A 137 -0.21 16.22 5.64
N ASN A 138 0.24 14.98 5.50
CA ASN A 138 -0.28 13.87 6.29
C ASN A 138 -0.10 14.14 7.79
N GLN A 139 -1.10 13.76 8.58
CA GLN A 139 -1.16 14.06 10.01
C GLN A 139 -1.15 12.79 10.84
N LYS A 140 -0.42 12.83 11.97
CA LYS A 140 -0.64 11.86 13.05
C LYS A 140 -2.03 12.06 13.62
N ALA A 141 -2.72 10.98 13.94
CA ALA A 141 -4.06 11.04 14.47
C ALA A 141 -4.35 9.98 15.53
N TYR A 142 -5.41 10.23 16.28
CA TYR A 142 -6.00 9.29 17.19
C TYR A 142 -7.50 9.17 16.89
N LEU A 143 -7.94 7.96 16.63
CA LEU A 143 -9.35 7.62 16.45
C LEU A 143 -9.91 7.13 17.76
N CYS A 144 -10.85 7.90 18.35
CA CYS A 144 -11.55 7.56 19.58
C CYS A 144 -12.96 7.09 19.25
N LEU A 145 -13.24 5.82 19.52
CA LEU A 145 -14.54 5.18 19.35
C LEU A 145 -15.20 4.83 20.68
N SER A 146 -14.42 4.83 21.77
CA SER A 146 -14.88 4.52 23.11
C SER A 146 -15.78 5.59 23.71
N GLY A 147 -15.70 6.84 23.18
CA GLY A 147 -16.34 8.01 23.78
C GLY A 147 -15.79 8.41 25.16
N ALA A 148 -14.66 7.81 25.57
CA ALA A 148 -14.07 7.98 26.90
C ALA A 148 -13.18 9.21 27.04
N LEU A 149 -12.76 9.84 25.91
CA LEU A 149 -11.83 10.95 25.90
C LEU A 149 -12.47 12.26 25.43
N SER A 150 -12.01 13.39 25.98
CA SER A 150 -12.27 14.70 25.42
C SER A 150 -11.48 14.91 24.10
N GLU A 151 -11.82 15.96 23.35
CA GLU A 151 -11.11 16.34 22.14
C GLU A 151 -9.64 16.65 22.42
N GLU A 152 -9.37 17.39 23.50
CA GLU A 152 -8.03 17.77 23.92
C GLU A 152 -7.18 16.55 24.29
N GLU A 153 -7.77 15.58 25.00
CA GLU A 153 -7.10 14.33 25.37
C GLU A 153 -6.77 13.48 24.12
N ALA A 154 -7.70 13.40 23.17
CA ALA A 154 -7.49 12.69 21.91
C ALA A 154 -6.40 13.36 21.06
N VAL A 155 -6.38 14.70 20.97
CA VAL A 155 -5.32 15.46 20.30
C VAL A 155 -3.98 15.23 20.99
N ALA A 156 -3.94 15.19 22.33
CA ALA A 156 -2.71 14.90 23.06
C ALA A 156 -2.16 13.51 22.74
N LYS A 157 -3.03 12.49 22.62
CA LYS A 157 -2.63 11.13 22.19
C LYS A 157 -2.11 11.11 20.75
N ALA A 158 -2.75 11.83 19.82
CA ALA A 158 -2.28 11.97 18.45
C ALA A 158 -0.86 12.58 18.40
N LYS A 159 -0.62 13.64 19.18
CA LYS A 159 0.72 14.27 19.29
C LYS A 159 1.77 13.33 19.86
N ALA A 160 1.41 12.57 20.87
CA ALA A 160 2.33 11.67 21.59
C ALA A 160 2.71 10.42 20.79
N TRP A 161 1.94 10.07 19.77
CA TRP A 161 2.27 8.92 18.92
C TRP A 161 3.56 9.16 18.12
N GLU A 162 4.46 8.17 18.09
CA GLU A 162 5.78 8.29 17.44
C GLU A 162 5.71 8.49 15.92
N GLY A 163 4.64 8.00 15.24
CA GLY A 163 4.50 8.08 13.79
C GLY A 163 5.06 6.85 13.08
N LEU A 164 5.18 6.95 11.74
CA LEU A 164 5.65 5.86 10.88
C LEU A 164 7.12 6.02 10.47
N ASP A 165 7.65 7.23 10.47
CA ASP A 165 8.98 7.54 9.97
C ASP A 165 10.06 6.84 10.81
N GLY A 166 11.05 6.26 10.13
CA GLY A 166 12.15 5.54 10.79
C GLY A 166 11.77 4.17 11.38
N GLN A 167 10.53 3.69 11.18
CA GLN A 167 10.08 2.41 11.70
C GLN A 167 10.01 1.32 10.62
N ASP A 168 10.45 0.10 10.97
CA ASP A 168 10.36 -1.08 10.10
C ASP A 168 8.94 -1.69 10.14
N TYR A 169 8.03 -1.10 9.37
CA TYR A 169 6.69 -1.66 9.19
C TYR A 169 6.66 -2.83 8.21
N ALA A 170 7.62 -2.92 7.30
CA ALA A 170 7.72 -4.06 6.38
C ALA A 170 7.90 -5.38 7.15
N ALA A 171 8.70 -5.41 8.20
CA ALA A 171 8.84 -6.59 9.06
C ALA A 171 7.54 -6.96 9.80
N LYS A 172 6.65 -5.99 10.07
CA LYS A 172 5.35 -6.25 10.74
C LYS A 172 4.35 -6.93 9.80
N VAL A 173 4.42 -6.64 8.49
CA VAL A 173 3.49 -7.17 7.47
C VAL A 173 4.05 -8.35 6.68
N SER A 174 5.34 -8.59 6.72
CA SER A 174 6.01 -9.68 6.01
C SER A 174 5.56 -11.06 6.50
N CYS A 175 5.63 -12.06 5.64
CA CYS A 175 5.40 -13.46 6.00
C CYS A 175 6.44 -13.95 7.03
N LYS A 176 6.03 -14.90 7.87
CA LYS A 176 6.92 -15.46 8.93
C LYS A 176 7.88 -16.53 8.42
N GLY A 177 7.58 -17.13 7.28
CA GLY A 177 8.38 -18.19 6.66
C GLY A 177 8.19 -18.19 5.16
N SER A 178 9.17 -18.75 4.45
CA SER A 178 9.09 -18.86 2.98
C SER A 178 8.00 -19.84 2.55
N TYR A 179 7.32 -19.55 1.46
CA TYR A 179 6.30 -20.41 0.87
C TYR A 179 6.29 -20.36 -0.64
N ALA A 180 5.84 -21.43 -1.28
CA ALA A 180 5.57 -21.46 -2.71
C ALA A 180 4.17 -20.90 -2.96
N TYR A 181 4.07 -19.91 -3.85
CA TYR A 181 2.77 -19.41 -4.30
C TYR A 181 2.20 -20.34 -5.37
N PRO A 182 0.89 -20.70 -5.32
CA PRO A 182 0.27 -21.54 -6.34
C PRO A 182 0.35 -20.86 -7.71
N SER A 183 1.18 -21.42 -8.60
CA SER A 183 1.35 -20.91 -9.96
C SER A 183 0.64 -21.82 -10.95
N THR A 184 0.00 -21.21 -11.97
CA THR A 184 -0.57 -21.92 -13.13
C THR A 184 0.46 -22.09 -14.23
N SER A 185 1.66 -21.52 -14.09
CA SER A 185 2.72 -21.57 -15.09
C SER A 185 3.35 -22.95 -15.20
N THR A 186 3.55 -23.42 -16.43
CA THR A 186 4.38 -24.59 -16.75
C THR A 186 5.84 -24.20 -17.01
N SER A 187 6.20 -22.95 -16.81
CA SER A 187 7.55 -22.43 -17.01
C SER A 187 8.54 -23.03 -16.01
N PHE A 188 9.78 -23.22 -16.47
CA PHE A 188 10.90 -23.62 -15.62
C PHE A 188 11.48 -22.46 -14.82
N LEU A 189 11.16 -21.19 -15.17
CA LEU A 189 11.65 -20.01 -14.47
C LEU A 189 11.27 -20.04 -12.98
N HIS A 190 12.25 -19.81 -12.12
CA HIS A 190 12.10 -19.73 -10.68
C HIS A 190 12.29 -18.29 -10.20
N LEU A 191 11.27 -17.68 -9.65
CA LEU A 191 11.26 -16.32 -9.16
C LEU A 191 11.19 -16.30 -7.64
N ILE A 192 12.11 -15.58 -7.00
CA ILE A 192 12.06 -15.29 -5.56
C ILE A 192 11.47 -13.90 -5.35
N CYS A 193 10.41 -13.80 -4.54
CA CYS A 193 9.77 -12.55 -4.18
C CYS A 193 10.04 -12.21 -2.71
N TYR A 194 10.70 -11.10 -2.44
CA TYR A 194 10.75 -10.54 -1.10
C TYR A 194 9.39 -9.98 -0.70
N ASP A 195 8.88 -10.43 0.42
CA ASP A 195 7.62 -9.95 1.01
C ASP A 195 7.88 -8.79 1.97
N PHE A 196 7.80 -7.57 1.45
CA PHE A 196 7.78 -6.36 2.26
C PHE A 196 6.35 -5.90 2.59
N GLY A 197 5.34 -6.68 2.20
CA GLY A 197 3.92 -6.38 2.24
C GLY A 197 3.28 -6.61 0.87
N ILE A 198 3.57 -7.78 0.26
CA ILE A 198 3.22 -8.10 -1.12
C ILE A 198 1.71 -8.22 -1.33
N LYS A 199 1.20 -7.57 -2.37
CA LYS A 199 -0.18 -7.72 -2.83
C LYS A 199 -0.36 -9.03 -3.60
N THR A 200 -1.52 -9.67 -3.39
CA THR A 200 -1.87 -10.92 -4.05
C THR A 200 -1.88 -10.80 -5.57
N ASN A 201 -2.32 -9.65 -6.12
CA ASN A 201 -2.35 -9.48 -7.58
C ASN A 201 -0.96 -9.39 -8.22
N ILE A 202 0.04 -8.95 -7.48
CA ILE A 202 1.45 -9.07 -7.91
C ILE A 202 1.82 -10.55 -8.08
N LEU A 203 1.50 -11.37 -7.07
CA LEU A 203 1.77 -12.81 -7.12
C LEU A 203 0.99 -13.51 -8.23
N ARG A 204 -0.28 -13.14 -8.45
CA ARG A 204 -1.10 -13.63 -9.58
C ARG A 204 -0.43 -13.30 -10.92
N SER A 205 0.07 -12.07 -11.08
CA SER A 205 0.72 -11.61 -12.32
C SER A 205 2.06 -12.32 -12.57
N LEU A 206 2.88 -12.49 -11.55
CA LEU A 206 4.16 -13.22 -11.64
C LEU A 206 3.94 -14.72 -11.85
N GLY A 207 2.93 -15.31 -11.20
CA GLY A 207 2.57 -16.72 -11.31
C GLY A 207 2.05 -17.15 -12.69
N LYS A 208 1.69 -16.20 -13.57
CA LYS A 208 1.34 -16.48 -14.97
C LYS A 208 2.53 -17.02 -15.78
N PHE A 209 3.76 -16.68 -15.40
CA PHE A 209 4.95 -17.00 -16.21
C PHE A 209 6.13 -17.62 -15.44
N ALA A 210 6.08 -17.73 -14.12
CA ALA A 210 7.15 -18.30 -13.31
C ALA A 210 6.62 -19.12 -12.13
N ARG A 211 7.43 -20.03 -11.60
CA ARG A 211 7.23 -20.59 -10.26
C ARG A 211 7.68 -19.54 -9.25
N VAL A 212 6.83 -19.19 -8.32
CA VAL A 212 7.07 -18.09 -7.37
C VAL A 212 7.31 -18.67 -5.97
N THR A 213 8.44 -18.34 -5.37
CA THR A 213 8.70 -18.54 -3.95
C THR A 213 8.74 -17.19 -3.26
N VAL A 214 7.88 -17.01 -2.27
CA VAL A 214 7.84 -15.80 -1.44
C VAL A 214 8.72 -16.02 -0.22
N VAL A 215 9.56 -15.04 0.10
CA VAL A 215 10.48 -15.10 1.24
C VAL A 215 10.26 -13.89 2.17
N PRO A 216 10.48 -14.05 3.49
CA PRO A 216 10.39 -12.93 4.42
C PRO A 216 11.31 -11.76 4.07
N ALA A 217 10.93 -10.55 4.45
CA ALA A 217 11.69 -9.32 4.22
C ALA A 217 13.16 -9.40 4.66
N LYS A 218 13.44 -10.13 5.74
CA LYS A 218 14.78 -10.27 6.35
C LYS A 218 15.59 -11.46 5.82
N THR A 219 15.11 -12.20 4.82
CA THR A 219 15.86 -13.29 4.19
C THR A 219 17.16 -12.77 3.60
N SER A 220 18.28 -13.41 3.89
CA SER A 220 19.59 -12.96 3.40
C SER A 220 19.73 -13.13 1.89
N ALA A 221 20.51 -12.27 1.25
CA ALA A 221 20.85 -12.42 -0.17
C ALA A 221 21.55 -13.76 -0.46
N ALA A 222 22.34 -14.28 0.50
CA ALA A 222 23.00 -15.58 0.38
C ALA A 222 22.00 -16.73 0.30
N ASP A 223 20.97 -16.72 1.18
CA ASP A 223 19.91 -17.73 1.17
C ASP A 223 19.08 -17.67 -0.12
N VAL A 224 18.78 -16.46 -0.60
CA VAL A 224 18.08 -16.27 -1.88
C VAL A 224 18.90 -16.83 -3.04
N LEU A 225 20.19 -16.52 -3.12
CA LEU A 225 21.08 -17.03 -4.18
C LEU A 225 21.25 -18.55 -4.12
N ALA A 226 21.26 -19.13 -2.90
CA ALA A 226 21.31 -20.58 -2.71
C ALA A 226 20.09 -21.32 -3.31
N MET A 227 18.94 -20.63 -3.43
CA MET A 227 17.74 -21.15 -4.10
C MET A 227 17.84 -21.13 -5.64
N LYS A 228 18.93 -20.58 -6.21
CA LYS A 228 19.20 -20.48 -7.64
C LYS A 228 18.04 -19.86 -8.44
N PRO A 229 17.61 -18.62 -8.12
CA PRO A 229 16.55 -17.97 -8.84
C PRO A 229 17.00 -17.49 -10.23
N ASP A 230 16.07 -17.48 -11.20
CA ASP A 230 16.22 -16.82 -12.49
C ASP A 230 15.94 -15.31 -12.42
N GLY A 231 15.32 -14.87 -11.34
CA GLY A 231 15.05 -13.46 -11.05
C GLY A 231 14.63 -13.22 -9.59
N VAL A 232 14.75 -11.98 -9.14
CA VAL A 232 14.30 -11.53 -7.83
C VAL A 232 13.31 -10.39 -8.00
N PHE A 233 12.21 -10.48 -7.29
CA PHE A 233 11.18 -9.45 -7.23
C PHE A 233 11.18 -8.78 -5.86
N LEU A 234 11.13 -7.44 -5.85
CA LEU A 234 11.04 -6.61 -4.65
C LEU A 234 9.62 -6.04 -4.56
N SER A 235 8.86 -6.49 -3.58
CA SER A 235 7.45 -6.13 -3.47
C SER A 235 7.21 -4.69 -3.03
N ASN A 236 5.96 -4.26 -3.16
CA ASN A 236 5.40 -3.13 -2.45
C ASN A 236 5.44 -3.36 -0.93
N GLY A 237 5.16 -2.31 -0.16
CA GLY A 237 5.10 -2.39 1.30
C GLY A 237 4.97 -1.02 1.96
N PRO A 238 4.77 -1.01 3.28
CA PRO A 238 4.53 0.20 4.05
C PRO A 238 5.80 0.94 4.49
N ALA A 239 5.59 2.21 4.85
CA ALA A 239 6.46 3.07 5.64
C ALA A 239 7.74 3.59 4.95
N ASP A 240 8.74 3.89 5.76
CA ASP A 240 9.97 4.56 5.35
C ASP A 240 11.00 3.56 4.79
N PRO A 241 11.37 3.65 3.49
CA PRO A 241 12.35 2.74 2.90
C PRO A 241 13.74 2.84 3.55
N ALA A 242 14.10 4.00 4.10
CA ALA A 242 15.39 4.18 4.77
C ALA A 242 15.48 3.44 6.12
N ALA A 243 14.35 3.03 6.68
CA ALA A 243 14.28 2.22 7.90
C ALA A 243 14.62 0.72 7.67
N LEU A 244 14.87 0.29 6.41
CA LEU A 244 15.14 -1.09 6.03
C LEU A 244 16.59 -1.31 5.55
N PRO A 245 17.63 -1.03 6.37
CA PRO A 245 19.03 -1.16 5.94
C PRO A 245 19.40 -2.58 5.51
N TYR A 246 18.82 -3.60 6.13
CA TYR A 246 19.02 -5.00 5.78
C TYR A 246 18.54 -5.31 4.35
N ALA A 247 17.41 -4.74 3.92
CA ALA A 247 16.88 -4.94 2.58
C ALA A 247 17.76 -4.24 1.52
N ILE A 248 18.20 -3.01 1.82
CA ILE A 248 19.11 -2.24 0.96
C ILE A 248 20.42 -3.02 0.73
N GLU A 249 21.01 -3.60 1.79
CA GLU A 249 22.26 -4.36 1.69
C GLU A 249 22.08 -5.68 0.94
N ASN A 250 20.97 -6.39 1.18
CA ASN A 250 20.62 -7.58 0.42
C ASN A 250 20.49 -7.27 -1.09
N ILE A 251 19.82 -6.18 -1.44
CA ILE A 251 19.66 -5.77 -2.84
C ILE A 251 21.01 -5.42 -3.48
N ARG A 252 21.91 -4.72 -2.78
CA ARG A 252 23.28 -4.46 -3.25
C ARG A 252 24.03 -5.75 -3.58
N THR A 253 23.87 -6.76 -2.72
CA THR A 253 24.50 -8.07 -2.91
C THR A 253 23.92 -8.84 -4.09
N LEU A 254 22.63 -8.66 -4.41
CA LEU A 254 21.93 -9.33 -5.51
C LEU A 254 22.16 -8.65 -6.86
N LEU A 255 22.42 -7.34 -6.88
CA LEU A 255 22.67 -6.57 -8.10
C LEU A 255 23.79 -7.17 -8.93
N GLY A 256 23.52 -7.38 -10.23
CA GLY A 256 24.45 -7.99 -11.18
C GLY A 256 24.56 -9.51 -11.12
N LYS A 257 23.95 -10.16 -10.10
CA LYS A 257 23.94 -11.63 -9.99
C LYS A 257 22.66 -12.25 -10.56
N VAL A 258 21.55 -11.54 -10.46
CA VAL A 258 20.23 -11.96 -10.96
C VAL A 258 19.47 -10.75 -11.48
N PRO A 259 18.55 -10.92 -12.43
CA PRO A 259 17.59 -9.88 -12.81
C PRO A 259 16.72 -9.45 -11.64
N ILE A 260 16.49 -8.12 -11.52
CA ILE A 260 15.69 -7.55 -10.43
C ILE A 260 14.58 -6.66 -10.99
N PHE A 261 13.35 -6.84 -10.49
CA PHE A 261 12.24 -5.91 -10.67
C PHE A 261 11.66 -5.49 -9.32
N GLY A 262 11.43 -4.19 -9.12
CA GLY A 262 10.87 -3.62 -7.89
C GLY A 262 9.62 -2.78 -8.14
N ILE A 263 8.63 -2.90 -7.25
CA ILE A 263 7.39 -2.12 -7.27
C ILE A 263 7.26 -1.33 -5.95
N CYS A 264 6.92 -0.05 -6.03
CA CYS A 264 6.63 0.86 -4.93
C CYS A 264 7.76 0.89 -3.89
N LEU A 265 7.62 0.27 -2.72
CA LEU A 265 8.72 0.15 -1.75
C LEU A 265 9.96 -0.54 -2.37
N GLY A 266 9.75 -1.56 -3.21
CA GLY A 266 10.84 -2.23 -3.93
C GLY A 266 11.60 -1.31 -4.90
N HIS A 267 10.91 -0.33 -5.51
CA HIS A 267 11.56 0.72 -6.32
C HIS A 267 12.43 1.63 -5.45
N GLN A 268 11.91 2.06 -4.31
CA GLN A 268 12.65 2.93 -3.39
C GLN A 268 13.89 2.21 -2.84
N LEU A 269 13.74 0.95 -2.44
CA LEU A 269 14.85 0.12 -1.93
C LEU A 269 15.92 -0.14 -3.00
N LEU A 270 15.53 -0.43 -4.25
CA LEU A 270 16.48 -0.58 -5.36
C LEU A 270 17.24 0.72 -5.61
N SER A 271 16.55 1.85 -5.60
CA SER A 271 17.16 3.17 -5.79
C SER A 271 18.15 3.50 -4.67
N LEU A 272 17.79 3.25 -3.41
CA LEU A 272 18.68 3.39 -2.25
C LEU A 272 19.90 2.46 -2.33
N ALA A 273 19.71 1.21 -2.78
CA ALA A 273 20.79 0.27 -2.97
C ALA A 273 21.81 0.73 -4.03
N CYS A 274 21.35 1.46 -5.05
CA CYS A 274 22.20 2.09 -6.05
C CYS A 274 22.81 3.43 -5.62
N GLY A 275 22.45 3.97 -4.45
CA GLY A 275 23.03 5.20 -3.89
C GLY A 275 22.17 6.45 -4.03
N ALA A 276 20.94 6.34 -4.55
CA ALA A 276 19.97 7.43 -4.52
C ALA A 276 19.49 7.70 -3.08
N LYS A 277 18.72 8.77 -2.90
CA LYS A 277 18.06 9.12 -1.63
C LYS A 277 16.55 9.16 -1.84
N THR A 278 15.81 8.87 -0.79
CA THR A 278 14.35 9.02 -0.74
C THR A 278 13.96 10.16 0.18
N GLY A 279 12.81 10.75 -0.09
CA GLY A 279 12.24 11.82 0.75
C GLY A 279 10.73 11.66 0.86
N ARG A 280 10.18 12.21 1.94
CA ARG A 280 8.75 12.21 2.19
C ARG A 280 8.05 13.23 1.30
N LEU A 281 6.97 12.83 0.66
CA LEU A 281 6.05 13.73 -0.03
C LEU A 281 5.12 14.40 0.99
N LYS A 282 4.62 15.58 0.68
CA LYS A 282 3.77 16.35 1.60
C LYS A 282 2.53 15.56 2.05
N PHE A 283 1.82 14.92 1.10
CA PHE A 283 0.61 14.13 1.35
C PHE A 283 0.59 12.79 0.60
N GLY A 284 1.70 12.42 -0.03
CA GLY A 284 1.83 11.18 -0.78
C GLY A 284 1.03 11.16 -2.09
N HIS A 285 1.10 10.02 -2.77
CA HIS A 285 0.26 9.71 -3.92
C HIS A 285 -0.61 8.51 -3.58
N HIS A 286 -1.93 8.71 -3.57
CA HIS A 286 -2.92 7.68 -3.25
C HIS A 286 -4.13 7.83 -4.15
N GLY A 287 -4.30 6.88 -5.07
CA GLY A 287 -5.42 6.89 -6.02
C GLY A 287 -5.10 6.12 -7.29
N CYS A 288 -6.09 6.01 -8.19
CA CYS A 288 -6.00 5.19 -9.39
C CYS A 288 -6.03 6.04 -10.68
N ASN A 289 -5.69 7.32 -10.61
CA ASN A 289 -5.85 8.28 -11.70
C ASN A 289 -4.63 9.18 -11.92
N HIS A 290 -3.43 8.73 -11.51
CA HIS A 290 -2.21 9.50 -11.68
C HIS A 290 -1.61 9.26 -13.07
N PRO A 291 -1.42 10.32 -13.88
CA PRO A 291 -0.79 10.20 -15.19
C PRO A 291 0.72 10.13 -15.05
N VAL A 292 1.32 9.08 -15.59
CA VAL A 292 2.77 8.86 -15.61
C VAL A 292 3.27 8.76 -17.04
N ARG A 293 4.31 9.53 -17.37
CA ARG A 293 4.94 9.48 -18.69
C ARG A 293 6.08 8.49 -18.72
N ASN A 294 6.02 7.53 -19.63
CA ASN A 294 7.14 6.69 -19.99
C ASN A 294 8.09 7.49 -20.91
N LEU A 295 9.30 7.79 -20.44
CA LEU A 295 10.25 8.65 -21.14
C LEU A 295 10.84 8.00 -22.40
N ALA A 296 10.90 6.68 -22.47
CA ALA A 296 11.42 5.97 -23.63
C ALA A 296 10.42 5.98 -24.82
N THR A 297 9.13 5.93 -24.53
CA THR A 297 8.08 5.84 -25.59
C THR A 297 7.30 7.14 -25.78
N GLY A 298 7.36 8.04 -24.81
CA GLY A 298 6.56 9.27 -24.75
C GLY A 298 5.08 9.03 -24.39
N LYS A 299 4.66 7.77 -24.20
CA LYS A 299 3.28 7.43 -23.82
C LYS A 299 2.98 7.86 -22.39
N VAL A 300 1.73 8.23 -22.15
CA VAL A 300 1.17 8.48 -20.82
C VAL A 300 0.35 7.26 -20.43
N GLU A 301 0.62 6.77 -19.25
CA GLU A 301 -0.07 5.65 -18.60
C GLU A 301 -0.85 6.20 -17.39
N ILE A 302 -2.08 5.76 -17.19
CA ILE A 302 -2.81 6.07 -15.96
C ILE A 302 -2.50 4.99 -14.95
N THR A 303 -2.10 5.41 -13.75
CA THR A 303 -1.49 4.50 -12.76
C THR A 303 -2.21 4.50 -11.42
N SER A 304 -2.11 3.37 -10.74
CA SER A 304 -2.49 3.22 -9.33
C SER A 304 -1.30 3.57 -8.44
N GLN A 305 -1.52 4.38 -7.42
CA GLN A 305 -0.50 4.93 -6.53
C GLN A 305 -0.87 4.71 -5.07
N ASN A 306 0.11 4.30 -4.27
CA ASN A 306 -0.02 4.21 -2.81
C ASN A 306 1.37 4.34 -2.14
N HIS A 307 1.87 5.56 -2.01
CA HIS A 307 3.16 5.81 -1.35
C HIS A 307 3.27 7.22 -0.77
N ASN A 308 3.99 7.35 0.36
CA ASN A 308 4.31 8.63 1.01
C ASN A 308 5.75 9.09 0.74
N PHE A 309 6.61 8.23 0.23
CA PHE A 309 8.00 8.54 -0.08
C PHE A 309 8.24 8.41 -1.59
N ALA A 310 9.20 9.17 -2.08
CA ALA A 310 9.65 9.11 -3.47
C ALA A 310 11.18 9.24 -3.54
N VAL A 311 11.77 8.80 -4.65
CA VAL A 311 13.19 9.03 -4.95
C VAL A 311 13.40 10.50 -5.25
N LEU A 312 14.38 11.13 -4.59
CA LEU A 312 14.71 12.54 -4.78
C LEU A 312 15.45 12.74 -6.11
N PRO A 313 14.95 13.61 -7.01
CA PRO A 313 15.51 13.80 -8.35
C PRO A 313 17.01 14.15 -8.34
N ASP A 314 17.43 15.04 -7.44
CA ASP A 314 18.83 15.50 -7.34
C ASP A 314 19.79 14.45 -6.75
N SER A 315 19.27 13.28 -6.36
CA SER A 315 20.06 12.21 -5.76
C SER A 315 20.28 11.01 -6.67
N VAL A 316 19.72 11.01 -7.87
CA VAL A 316 19.82 9.87 -8.79
C VAL A 316 21.27 9.72 -9.27
N PRO A 317 21.94 8.59 -8.96
CA PRO A 317 23.33 8.39 -9.36
C PRO A 317 23.46 8.04 -10.86
N ASP A 318 24.65 8.24 -11.42
CA ASP A 318 24.95 8.00 -12.85
C ASP A 318 24.66 6.57 -13.32
N CYS A 319 24.70 5.59 -12.44
CA CYS A 319 24.37 4.20 -12.76
C CYS A 319 22.88 3.97 -13.02
N LEU A 320 22.00 4.89 -12.62
CA LEU A 320 20.55 4.82 -12.85
C LEU A 320 20.13 5.76 -13.98
N GLU A 321 19.08 5.37 -14.66
CA GLU A 321 18.36 6.18 -15.66
C GLU A 321 16.90 6.26 -15.23
N VAL A 322 16.36 7.48 -15.16
CA VAL A 322 14.93 7.71 -14.93
C VAL A 322 14.15 7.29 -16.17
N THR A 323 13.15 6.45 -15.98
CA THR A 323 12.35 5.88 -17.08
C THR A 323 10.92 6.37 -17.11
N HIS A 324 10.39 6.79 -15.96
CA HIS A 324 9.01 7.25 -15.80
C HIS A 324 8.96 8.46 -14.87
N VAL A 325 8.06 9.41 -15.17
CA VAL A 325 7.84 10.61 -14.35
C VAL A 325 6.34 10.88 -14.20
N ASN A 326 5.93 11.31 -13.02
CA ASN A 326 4.57 11.75 -12.74
C ASN A 326 4.31 13.10 -13.42
N LEU A 327 3.16 13.24 -14.07
CA LEU A 327 2.82 14.49 -14.78
C LEU A 327 2.16 15.53 -13.87
N ASN A 328 1.75 15.16 -12.65
CA ASN A 328 1.16 16.10 -11.71
C ASN A 328 2.24 16.96 -11.01
N ASP A 329 3.38 16.35 -10.64
CA ASP A 329 4.40 17.01 -9.81
C ASP A 329 5.85 16.78 -10.26
N GLY A 330 6.06 15.94 -11.30
CA GLY A 330 7.39 15.63 -11.81
C GLY A 330 8.19 14.64 -10.98
N SER A 331 7.60 14.00 -9.97
CA SER A 331 8.26 12.98 -9.18
C SER A 331 8.72 11.78 -10.03
N ILE A 332 9.79 11.11 -9.59
CA ILE A 332 10.36 9.94 -10.27
C ILE A 332 9.45 8.74 -10.03
N GLU A 333 8.96 8.18 -11.13
CA GLU A 333 8.02 7.06 -11.12
C GLU A 333 8.64 5.75 -11.63
N GLY A 334 9.90 5.78 -12.04
CA GLY A 334 10.60 4.58 -12.44
C GLY A 334 12.05 4.83 -12.78
N VAL A 335 12.88 3.81 -12.51
CA VAL A 335 14.31 3.81 -12.87
C VAL A 335 14.71 2.47 -13.48
N ARG A 336 15.80 2.50 -14.26
CA ARG A 336 16.52 1.30 -14.64
C ARG A 336 18.02 1.46 -14.39
N HIS A 337 18.70 0.38 -14.05
CA HIS A 337 20.15 0.39 -14.02
C HIS A 337 20.70 0.37 -15.46
N ARG A 338 21.71 1.19 -15.75
CA ARG A 338 22.22 1.37 -17.13
C ARG A 338 22.90 0.13 -17.69
N THR A 339 23.54 -0.66 -16.85
CA THR A 339 24.35 -1.81 -17.25
C THR A 339 23.90 -3.16 -16.68
N LEU A 340 23.27 -3.14 -15.49
CA LEU A 340 22.81 -4.36 -14.83
C LEU A 340 21.32 -4.65 -15.15
N PRO A 341 20.90 -5.92 -15.12
CA PRO A 341 19.51 -6.30 -15.43
C PRO A 341 18.56 -5.98 -14.26
N ALA A 342 18.39 -4.69 -13.96
CA ALA A 342 17.53 -4.22 -12.87
C ALA A 342 16.72 -2.99 -13.28
N PHE A 343 15.44 -2.99 -12.96
CA PHE A 343 14.54 -1.86 -13.13
C PHE A 343 13.42 -1.85 -12.08
N SER A 344 12.74 -0.73 -11.94
CA SER A 344 11.65 -0.61 -10.98
C SER A 344 10.70 0.54 -11.33
N VAL A 345 9.47 0.48 -10.78
CA VAL A 345 8.46 1.54 -10.88
C VAL A 345 7.89 1.84 -9.50
N GLN A 346 7.53 3.13 -9.29
CA GLN A 346 6.97 3.62 -8.03
C GLN A 346 5.50 3.25 -7.88
N TYR A 347 4.77 3.26 -8.98
CA TYR A 347 3.35 2.93 -9.06
C TYR A 347 3.10 1.42 -9.10
N HIS A 348 1.81 1.03 -9.08
CA HIS A 348 1.35 -0.35 -9.01
C HIS A 348 0.86 -0.87 -10.38
N PRO A 349 1.72 -1.51 -11.21
CA PRO A 349 1.34 -2.02 -12.53
C PRO A 349 0.41 -3.24 -12.46
N GLU A 350 0.31 -3.88 -11.30
CA GLU A 350 -0.61 -4.98 -11.03
C GLU A 350 -2.05 -4.51 -10.85
N SER A 351 -2.28 -3.20 -10.65
CA SER A 351 -3.62 -2.64 -10.35
C SER A 351 -4.22 -3.18 -9.05
N CYS A 352 -5.51 -3.48 -9.03
CA CYS A 352 -6.26 -3.98 -7.88
C CYS A 352 -6.09 -3.12 -6.60
N PRO A 353 -6.75 -1.91 -6.63
CA PRO A 353 -7.58 -1.39 -7.72
C PRO A 353 -6.76 -0.59 -8.74
N GLY A 354 -7.37 -0.35 -9.91
CA GLY A 354 -6.86 0.64 -10.87
C GLY A 354 -6.78 0.17 -12.32
N PRO A 355 -6.21 1.02 -13.20
CA PRO A 355 -6.06 0.76 -14.62
C PRO A 355 -4.95 -0.24 -14.93
N HIS A 356 -5.02 -0.87 -16.11
CA HIS A 356 -4.11 -1.93 -16.55
C HIS A 356 -3.06 -1.47 -17.56
N ASP A 357 -2.84 -0.19 -17.73
CA ASP A 357 -1.96 0.39 -18.77
C ASP A 357 -0.52 -0.13 -18.67
N SER A 358 -0.08 -0.50 -17.50
CA SER A 358 1.32 -0.83 -17.18
C SER A 358 1.58 -2.33 -16.99
N GLU A 359 0.60 -3.23 -17.24
CA GLU A 359 0.79 -4.69 -17.09
C GLU A 359 1.95 -5.23 -17.93
N TYR A 360 2.32 -4.58 -19.03
CA TYR A 360 3.45 -4.97 -19.89
C TYR A 360 4.80 -5.05 -19.15
N LEU A 361 4.93 -4.42 -17.99
CA LEU A 361 6.16 -4.44 -17.18
C LEU A 361 6.47 -5.84 -16.64
N PHE A 362 5.45 -6.66 -16.37
CA PHE A 362 5.65 -8.06 -15.98
C PHE A 362 6.24 -8.89 -17.12
N GLU A 363 5.77 -8.68 -18.35
CA GLU A 363 6.33 -9.32 -19.54
C GLU A 363 7.75 -8.81 -19.84
N LYS A 364 8.03 -7.52 -19.61
CA LYS A 364 9.39 -6.95 -19.69
C LYS A 364 10.33 -7.67 -18.71
N PHE A 365 9.89 -7.92 -17.48
CA PHE A 365 10.67 -8.65 -16.48
C PHE A 365 10.91 -10.11 -16.89
N ARG A 366 9.88 -10.81 -17.37
CA ARG A 366 10.01 -12.17 -17.91
C ARG A 366 11.10 -12.25 -19.00
N LYS A 367 11.08 -11.31 -19.95
CA LYS A 367 12.10 -11.24 -21.03
C LYS A 367 13.50 -10.98 -20.50
N LEU A 368 13.64 -10.24 -19.42
CA LEU A 368 14.93 -9.95 -18.79
C LEU A 368 15.52 -11.21 -18.15
N MET A 369 14.69 -12.03 -17.49
CA MET A 369 15.07 -13.30 -16.90
C MET A 369 15.58 -14.30 -17.96
N VAL A 370 14.83 -14.47 -19.06
CA VAL A 370 15.21 -15.40 -20.15
C VAL A 370 16.52 -14.99 -20.86
N LYS A 371 16.82 -13.68 -20.96
CA LYS A 371 18.08 -13.21 -21.58
C LYS A 371 19.32 -13.45 -20.71
N SER A 372 19.14 -13.61 -19.41
CA SER A 372 20.25 -13.84 -18.47
C SER A 372 20.73 -15.29 -18.44
N GLU A 373 19.98 -16.22 -19.07
CA GLU A 373 20.38 -17.63 -19.22
C GLU A 373 21.38 -17.88 -20.38
N LYS A 374 21.70 -16.84 -21.16
CA LYS A 374 22.67 -16.91 -22.27
C LYS A 374 23.98 -16.19 -21.93
#